data_d6452fac293cf85d44689ed487bdc059
#
_entry.id   d6452fac293cf85d44689ed487bdc059
#
_cell.length_a   1.000
_cell.length_b   1.000
_cell.length_c   1.000
_cell.angle_alpha   90.00
_cell.angle_beta   90.00
_cell.angle_gamma   90.00
#
_symmetry.space_group_name_H-M   'P 1'
#
loop_
_entity.id
_entity.type
_entity.pdbx_description
1 polymer ?
#
loop_
_entity_poly.entity_id
_entity_poly.type
_entity_poly.pdbx_seq_one_letter_code
_entity_poly.pdbx_strand_id
1 'polypeptide(L)' 'MFPESDVLENLKIAGYLKKRKEVKASIEYVFDMFPALSKLKTRKAGFMSGGEQQMLAIGMALVVRP' A
#
# COMPACT_ATOMS: atom_id res chain seq x y z
N MET A 1 9.79 0.74 -1.72
CA MET A 1 8.74 -0.11 -2.33
C MET A 1 9.38 -1.16 -3.23
N PHE A 2 8.64 -2.20 -3.53
CA PHE A 2 9.09 -3.28 -4.39
C PHE A 2 8.39 -3.17 -5.75
N PRO A 3 9.10 -2.75 -6.81
CA PRO A 3 8.48 -2.48 -8.10
C PRO A 3 7.81 -3.70 -8.75
N GLU A 4 8.34 -4.90 -8.46
CA GLU A 4 7.82 -6.15 -9.02
C GLU A 4 6.53 -6.62 -8.34
N SER A 5 6.26 -6.11 -7.13
CA SER A 5 5.06 -6.45 -6.39
C SER A 5 3.96 -5.44 -6.68
N ASP A 6 2.71 -5.90 -6.55
CA ASP A 6 1.59 -4.99 -6.78
C ASP A 6 1.38 -4.08 -5.55
N VAL A 7 0.41 -3.18 -5.66
CA VAL A 7 0.10 -2.23 -4.60
C VAL A 7 -0.25 -2.95 -3.30
N LEU A 8 -1.14 -3.94 -3.38
CA LEU A 8 -1.59 -4.66 -2.19
C LEU A 8 -0.44 -5.38 -1.51
N GLU A 9 0.42 -6.04 -2.29
CA GLU A 9 1.58 -6.74 -1.74
C GLU A 9 2.55 -5.77 -1.07
N ASN A 10 2.80 -4.61 -1.68
CA ASN A 10 3.66 -3.59 -1.07
C ASN A 10 3.12 -3.14 0.29
N LEU A 11 1.81 -2.95 0.39
CA LEU A 11 1.19 -2.55 1.66
C LEU A 11 1.30 -3.66 2.71
N LYS A 12 1.09 -4.91 2.30
CA LYS A 12 1.25 -6.06 3.20
C LYS A 12 2.69 -6.21 3.69
N ILE A 13 3.66 -6.04 2.80
CA ILE A 13 5.07 -6.11 3.15
C ILE A 13 5.42 -5.03 4.18
N ALA A 14 4.90 -3.82 4.01
CA ALA A 14 5.13 -2.74 4.95
C ALA A 14 4.68 -3.08 6.37
N GLY A 15 3.67 -3.94 6.48
CA GLY A 15 3.12 -4.31 7.79
C GLY A 15 3.53 -5.69 8.29
N TYR A 16 4.61 -6.28 7.75
CA TYR A 16 4.91 -7.68 8.05
C TYR A 16 5.23 -7.96 9.53
N LEU A 17 5.65 -6.95 10.28
CA LEU A 17 5.91 -7.10 11.71
C LEU A 17 4.69 -6.89 12.58
N LYS A 18 3.55 -6.55 11.98
CA LYS A 18 2.31 -6.29 12.70
C LYS A 18 1.36 -7.45 12.61
N LYS A 19 0.39 -7.51 13.51
CA LYS A 19 -0.64 -8.53 13.48
C LYS A 19 -1.48 -8.39 12.22
N ARG A 20 -1.91 -9.51 11.67
CA ARG A 20 -2.70 -9.54 10.44
C ARG A 20 -3.93 -8.64 10.50
N LYS A 21 -4.64 -8.63 11.63
CA LYS A 21 -5.80 -7.77 11.84
C LYS A 21 -5.47 -6.30 11.70
N GLU A 22 -4.34 -5.88 12.30
CA GLU A 22 -3.91 -4.49 12.25
C GLU A 22 -3.53 -4.09 10.83
N VAL A 23 -2.84 -4.97 10.12
CA VAL A 23 -2.44 -4.71 8.73
C VAL A 23 -3.68 -4.56 7.86
N LYS A 24 -4.65 -5.45 8.01
CA LYS A 24 -5.89 -5.40 7.23
C LYS A 24 -6.62 -4.08 7.46
N ALA A 25 -6.76 -3.67 8.71
CA ALA A 25 -7.42 -2.40 9.03
C ALA A 25 -6.66 -1.20 8.47
N SER A 26 -5.33 -1.22 8.55
CA SER A 26 -4.50 -0.14 8.01
C SER A 26 -4.63 -0.04 6.49
N ILE A 27 -4.64 -1.18 5.81
CA ILE A 27 -4.78 -1.20 4.35
C ILE A 27 -6.16 -0.66 3.94
N GLU A 28 -7.21 -1.04 4.65
CA GLU A 28 -8.54 -0.50 4.39
C GLU A 28 -8.57 1.01 4.56
N TYR A 29 -7.91 1.51 5.60
CA TYR A 29 -7.81 2.94 5.84
C TYR A 29 -7.07 3.65 4.70
N VAL A 30 -5.97 3.06 4.22
CA VAL A 30 -5.20 3.61 3.11
C VAL A 30 -6.06 3.68 1.85
N PHE A 31 -6.82 2.62 1.55
CA PHE A 31 -7.67 2.59 0.36
C PHE A 31 -8.84 3.57 0.48
N ASP A 32 -9.33 3.81 1.68
CA ASP A 32 -10.36 4.84 1.89
C ASP A 32 -9.79 6.24 1.68
N MET A 33 -8.56 6.47 2.14
CA MET A 33 -7.89 7.74 2.00
C MET A 33 -7.47 8.00 0.55
N PHE A 34 -7.04 6.95 -0.14
CA PHE A 34 -6.56 7.03 -1.53
C PHE A 34 -7.35 6.06 -2.41
N PRO A 35 -8.56 6.42 -2.83
CA PRO A 35 -9.36 5.53 -3.68
C PRO A 35 -8.65 5.10 -4.98
N ALA A 36 -7.76 5.96 -5.50
CA ALA A 36 -6.99 5.62 -6.70
C ALA A 36 -6.10 4.39 -6.46
N LEU A 37 -5.54 4.24 -5.26
CA LEU A 37 -4.75 3.06 -4.93
C LEU A 37 -5.61 1.79 -4.89
N SER A 38 -6.82 1.90 -4.38
CA SER A 38 -7.75 0.77 -4.36
C SER A 38 -8.02 0.24 -5.76
N LYS A 39 -8.15 1.14 -6.73
CA LYS A 39 -8.36 0.75 -8.12
C LYS A 39 -7.14 0.10 -8.75
N LEU A 40 -5.96 0.38 -8.20
CA LEU A 40 -4.69 -0.11 -8.71
C LEU A 40 -4.09 -1.23 -7.88
N LYS A 41 -4.87 -1.85 -6.99
CA LYS A 41 -4.31 -2.78 -6.00
C LYS A 41 -3.58 -3.99 -6.60
N THR A 42 -3.92 -4.40 -7.81
CA THR A 42 -3.23 -5.51 -8.48
C THR A 42 -2.20 -5.06 -9.52
N ARG A 43 -1.97 -3.74 -9.64
CA ARG A 43 -1.00 -3.22 -10.59
C ARG A 43 0.40 -3.23 -9.96
N LYS A 44 1.39 -3.66 -10.74
CA LYS A 44 2.78 -3.62 -10.27
C LYS A 44 3.22 -2.17 -10.03
N ALA A 45 3.84 -1.93 -8.89
CA ALA A 45 4.25 -0.59 -8.49
C ALA A 45 5.19 0.05 -9.51
N GLY A 46 6.05 -0.74 -10.15
CA GLY A 46 6.98 -0.23 -11.15
C GLY A 46 6.32 0.37 -12.38
N PHE A 47 5.06 0.02 -12.65
CA PHE A 47 4.32 0.54 -13.81
C PHE A 47 3.41 1.72 -13.46
N MET A 48 3.43 2.17 -12.20
CA MET A 48 2.60 3.28 -11.77
C MET A 48 3.26 4.62 -12.10
N SER A 49 2.45 5.66 -12.26
CA SER A 49 2.96 7.02 -12.45
C SER A 49 3.71 7.48 -11.20
N GLY A 50 4.50 8.56 -11.33
CA GLY A 50 5.20 9.13 -10.19
C GLY A 50 4.28 9.52 -9.05
N GLY A 51 3.14 10.15 -9.37
CA GLY A 51 2.15 10.52 -8.37
C GLY A 51 1.51 9.33 -7.68
N GLU A 52 1.24 8.27 -8.44
CA GLU A 52 0.70 7.03 -7.89
C GLU A 52 1.70 6.32 -6.98
N GLN A 53 2.98 6.31 -7.38
CA GLN A 53 4.03 5.74 -6.55
C GLN A 53 4.18 6.53 -5.25
N GLN A 54 4.03 7.84 -5.30
CA GLN A 54 4.09 8.67 -4.12
C GLN A 54 2.94 8.38 -3.16
N MET A 55 1.72 8.19 -3.68
CA MET A 55 0.58 7.78 -2.86
C MET A 55 0.84 6.43 -2.21
N LEU A 56 1.42 5.47 -2.95
CA LEU A 56 1.76 4.17 -2.40
C LEU A 56 2.78 4.29 -1.28
N ALA A 57 3.81 5.14 -1.45
CA ALA A 57 4.82 5.36 -0.43
C ALA A 57 4.19 5.92 0.86
N ILE A 58 3.27 6.85 0.74
CA ILE A 58 2.53 7.39 1.88
C ILE A 58 1.69 6.29 2.54
N GLY A 59 1.02 5.47 1.72
CA GLY A 59 0.23 4.35 2.23
C GLY A 59 1.07 3.36 3.02
N MET A 60 2.25 3.01 2.50
CA MET A 60 3.18 2.12 3.20
C MET A 60 3.61 2.70 4.55
N ALA A 61 3.89 4.00 4.59
CA ALA A 61 4.26 4.68 5.83
C ALA A 61 3.12 4.62 6.86
N LEU A 62 1.88 4.75 6.41
CA LEU A 62 0.71 4.64 7.28
C LEU A 62 0.53 3.23 7.83
N VAL A 63 0.81 2.21 7.03
CA VAL A 63 0.72 0.81 7.48
C VAL A 63 1.80 0.51 8.52
N VAL A 64 3.01 1.02 8.32
CA VAL A 64 4.15 0.78 9.20
C VAL A 64 4.06 1.54 10.53
N ARG A 65 3.30 2.60 10.57
CA ARG A 65 3.16 3.47 11.73
C ARG A 65 2.72 2.70 12.97
N PRO A 66 3.33 2.98 14.15
CA PRO A 66 2.95 2.32 15.41
C PRO A 66 1.52 2.63 15.84
#